data_0bd73d82f233b3d5b7785bcd5660e5ef
#
_entry.id   0bd73d82f233b3d5b7785bcd5660e5ef
#
_cell.length_a   1.000
_cell.length_b   1.000
_cell.length_c   1.000
_cell.angle_alpha   90.00
_cell.angle_beta   90.00
_cell.angle_gamma   90.00
#
_symmetry.space_group_name_H-M   'P 1'
#
loop_
_entity.id
_entity.type
_entity.pdbx_description
1 polymer ?
#
loop_
_entity_poly.entity_id
_entity_poly.type
_entity_poly.pdbx_seq_one_letter_code
_entity_poly.pdbx_strand_id
1 'polypeptide(L)' 'MSTTIDTNQGRMILTIDEAAEYLAIPKATLYTWRTRRVGFGPRAVKMGGCLRYRRADLDAWIVEHLEPAENE' A
#
# COMPACT_ATOMS: atom_id res chain seq x y z
N MET A 1 -20.31 4.50 17.50
CA MET A 1 -19.92 4.39 17.06
C MET A 1 -19.49 3.86 16.55
N SER A 2 -19.40 3.60 16.25
CA SER A 2 -18.91 3.12 15.88
C SER A 2 -18.13 2.98 15.60
N THR A 3 -17.85 2.82 15.53
CA THR A 3 -17.12 2.63 15.35
C THR A 3 -16.50 2.01 14.68
N THR A 4 -16.55 1.66 14.23
CA THR A 4 -16.02 1.11 13.75
C THR A 4 -15.18 1.25 13.08
N ILE A 5 -14.70 0.95 13.02
CA ILE A 5 -13.81 1.26 12.57
C ILE A 5 -13.15 0.66 11.68
N ASP A 6 -12.86 1.01 10.76
CA ASP A 6 -12.17 0.62 9.81
C ASP A 6 -10.80 0.85 10.00
N THR A 7 -10.06 -0.13 10.16
CA THR A 7 -8.69 0.03 10.55
C THR A 7 -7.88 0.74 9.52
N ASN A 8 -8.28 0.71 8.26
CA ASN A 8 -7.44 1.33 7.26
C ASN A 8 -7.82 2.73 6.94
N GLN A 9 -9.04 3.10 7.18
CA GLN A 9 -9.46 4.37 6.73
C GLN A 9 -8.92 5.51 7.45
N GLY A 10 -8.73 5.48 8.69
CA GLY A 10 -8.22 6.60 9.42
C GLY A 10 -6.73 6.55 9.61
N ARG A 11 -6.06 5.52 9.17
CA ARG A 11 -4.66 5.38 9.45
C ARG A 11 -3.82 5.99 8.38
N MET A 12 -2.76 6.63 8.78
CA MET A 12 -1.79 7.15 7.84
C MET A 12 -0.64 6.18 7.65
N ILE A 13 -0.39 5.33 8.63
CA ILE A 13 0.69 4.34 8.58
C ILE A 13 0.08 2.96 8.63
N LEU A 14 0.45 2.11 7.71
CA LEU A 14 -0.15 0.80 7.56
C LEU A 14 0.90 -0.29 7.67
N THR A 15 0.50 -1.43 8.23
CA THR A 15 1.36 -2.61 8.16
C THR A 15 1.31 -3.16 6.75
N ILE A 16 2.16 -4.15 6.46
CA ILE A 16 2.13 -4.73 5.13
C ILE A 16 0.81 -5.45 4.88
N ASP A 17 0.22 -6.04 5.91
CA ASP A 17 -1.09 -6.67 5.75
C ASP A 17 -2.14 -5.63 5.40
N GLU A 18 -2.12 -4.52 6.09
CA GLU A 18 -3.09 -3.46 5.84
C GLU A 18 -2.86 -2.82 4.49
N ALA A 19 -1.60 -2.68 4.10
CA ALA A 19 -1.30 -2.10 2.80
C ALA A 19 -1.80 -3.01 1.68
N ALA A 20 -1.62 -4.31 1.82
CA ALA A 20 -2.10 -5.25 0.81
C ALA A 20 -3.62 -5.17 0.70
N GLU A 21 -4.28 -5.06 1.85
CA GLU A 21 -5.70 -4.93 1.86
C GLU A 21 -6.14 -3.63 1.21
N TYR A 22 -5.43 -2.57 1.51
CA TYR A 22 -5.72 -1.26 0.94
C TYR A 22 -5.59 -1.28 -0.58
N LEU A 23 -4.60 -1.99 -1.08
CA LEU A 23 -4.37 -2.09 -2.51
C LEU A 23 -5.18 -3.22 -3.15
N ALA A 24 -5.84 -4.02 -2.33
CA ALA A 24 -6.66 -5.14 -2.80
C ALA A 24 -5.82 -6.16 -3.57
N ILE A 25 -4.64 -6.46 -3.07
CA ILE A 25 -3.77 -7.46 -3.67
C ILE A 25 -3.29 -8.41 -2.60
N PRO A 26 -2.83 -9.59 -2.98
CA PRO A 26 -2.31 -10.53 -1.99
C PRO A 26 -1.05 -9.97 -1.33
N LYS A 27 -0.91 -10.27 -0.05
CA LYS A 27 0.27 -9.83 0.67
C LYS A 27 1.55 -10.39 0.02
N ALA A 28 1.46 -11.60 -0.49
CA ALA A 28 2.62 -12.22 -1.14
C ALA A 28 3.11 -11.39 -2.33
N THR A 29 2.21 -10.70 -3.00
CA THR A 29 2.59 -9.85 -4.10
C THR A 29 3.46 -8.69 -3.63
N LEU A 30 3.10 -8.09 -2.50
CA LEU A 30 3.93 -7.02 -1.96
C LEU A 30 5.31 -7.52 -1.58
N TYR A 31 5.37 -8.70 -0.97
CA TYR A 31 6.67 -9.26 -0.62
C TYR A 31 7.50 -9.54 -1.87
N THR A 32 6.87 -10.05 -2.92
CA THR A 32 7.58 -10.33 -4.15
C THR A 32 8.16 -9.06 -4.74
N TRP A 33 7.39 -7.98 -4.72
CA TRP A 33 7.90 -6.72 -5.24
C TRP A 33 9.09 -6.23 -4.45
N ARG A 34 9.06 -6.43 -3.14
CA ARG A 34 10.17 -5.97 -2.33
C ARG A 34 11.42 -6.79 -2.54
N THR A 35 11.29 -8.06 -2.86
CA THR A 35 12.45 -8.94 -2.95
C THR A 35 12.90 -9.19 -4.37
N ARG A 36 11.97 -9.26 -5.30
CA ARG A 36 12.34 -9.58 -6.67
C ARG A 36 12.21 -8.43 -7.63
N ARG A 37 11.37 -7.48 -7.33
CA ARG A 37 11.20 -6.34 -8.20
C ARG A 37 11.42 -5.08 -7.38
N VAL A 38 12.61 -4.99 -6.84
CA VAL A 38 12.97 -3.89 -5.97
C VAL A 38 12.73 -2.58 -6.70
N GLY A 39 12.03 -1.68 -6.04
CA GLY A 39 11.74 -0.38 -6.63
C GLY A 39 10.47 -0.34 -7.43
N PHE A 40 9.83 -1.49 -7.65
CA PHE A 40 8.62 -1.49 -8.44
C PHE A 40 7.40 -1.09 -7.62
N GLY A 41 7.25 -1.64 -6.44
CA GLY A 41 6.05 -1.39 -5.65
C GLY A 41 6.10 -0.05 -4.93
N PRO A 42 5.10 0.21 -4.10
CA PRO A 42 5.07 1.46 -3.37
C PRO A 42 6.19 1.52 -2.36
N ARG A 43 6.54 2.74 -1.99
CA ARG A 43 7.62 2.94 -1.03
C ARG A 43 7.20 2.47 0.34
N ALA A 44 8.17 1.92 1.06
CA ALA A 44 7.94 1.47 2.42
C ALA A 44 8.83 2.25 3.36
N VAL A 45 8.50 2.23 4.63
CA VAL A 45 9.26 2.91 5.66
C VAL A 45 9.66 1.88 6.69
N LYS A 46 10.92 1.91 7.11
CA LYS A 46 11.35 1.08 8.20
C LYS A 46 11.31 1.90 9.47
N MET A 47 10.50 1.47 10.40
CA MET A 47 10.31 2.22 11.63
C MET A 47 10.75 1.32 12.78
N GLY A 48 11.95 1.52 13.27
CA GLY A 48 12.45 0.74 14.39
C GLY A 48 12.48 -0.74 14.09
N GLY A 49 12.82 -1.10 12.87
CA GLY A 49 12.87 -2.49 12.50
C GLY A 49 11.56 -3.05 11.96
N CYS A 50 10.51 -2.28 12.03
CA CYS A 50 9.21 -2.72 11.51
C CYS A 50 8.96 -2.07 10.17
N LEU A 51 8.46 -2.88 9.24
CA LEU A 51 8.16 -2.39 7.92
C LEU A 51 6.76 -1.80 7.90
N ARG A 52 6.63 -0.59 7.41
CA ARG A 52 5.34 0.07 7.34
C ARG A 52 5.21 0.78 6.02
N TYR A 53 3.96 1.12 5.66
CA TYR A 53 3.68 1.86 4.44
C TYR A 53 2.90 3.11 4.82
N ARG A 54 3.23 4.24 4.21
CA ARG A 54 2.42 5.42 4.41
C ARG A 54 1.30 5.40 3.39
N ARG A 55 0.10 5.71 3.85
CA ARG A 55 -1.04 5.69 2.93
C ARG A 55 -0.84 6.66 1.77
N ALA A 56 -0.21 7.80 2.05
CA ALA A 56 0.04 8.76 0.99
C ALA A 56 0.92 8.17 -0.11
N ASP A 57 1.88 7.33 0.27
CA ASP A 57 2.74 6.69 -0.72
C ASP A 57 1.99 5.66 -1.53
N LEU A 58 1.06 4.95 -0.89
CA LEU A 58 0.24 3.99 -1.60
C LEU A 58 -0.65 4.72 -2.61
N ASP A 59 -1.24 5.82 -2.19
CA ASP A 59 -2.09 6.58 -3.08
C ASP A 59 -1.31 7.12 -4.27
N ALA A 60 -0.11 7.61 -4.02
CA ALA A 60 0.72 8.13 -5.10
C ALA A 60 1.10 7.02 -6.07
N TRP A 61 1.41 5.86 -5.54
CA TRP A 61 1.78 4.73 -6.38
C TRP A 61 0.60 4.33 -7.27
N ILE A 62 -0.60 4.32 -6.69
CA ILE A 62 -1.79 3.98 -7.43
C ILE A 62 -1.97 4.96 -8.60
N VAL A 63 -1.81 6.23 -8.31
CA VAL A 63 -1.99 7.24 -9.35
C VAL A 63 -0.97 7.08 -10.46
N GLU A 64 0.27 6.76 -10.09
CA GLU A 64 1.30 6.58 -11.08
C GLU A 64 1.06 5.39 -11.99
N HIS A 65 0.24 4.45 -11.55
CA HIS A 65 0.01 3.25 -12.31
C HIS A 65 -1.39 3.18 -12.90
N LEU A 66 -2.05 4.30 -12.93
CA LEU A 66 -3.33 4.35 -13.61
C LEU A 66 -3.10 4.15 -15.09
N GLU A 67 -3.96 3.38 -15.68
CA GLU A 67 -3.86 3.23 -17.11
C GLU A 67 -4.46 4.45 -17.79
N PRO A 68 -3.98 4.81 -18.95
CA PRO A 68 -4.54 5.96 -19.63
C PRO A 68 -6.01 5.72 -19.93
N ALA A 69 -6.75 6.81 -19.80
CA ALA A 69 -8.17 6.68 -20.08
C ALA A 69 -8.35 6.76 -21.54
N GLU A 70 -8.17 5.72 -22.25
CA GLU A 70 -8.18 5.85 -23.54
C GLU A 70 -9.39 5.56 -24.16
N ASN A 71 -10.27 5.20 -23.74
CA ASN A 71 -11.32 4.95 -24.35
C ASN A 71 -12.29 5.68 -24.09
N GLU A 72 -12.12 6.41 -23.59
CA GLU A 72 -12.98 7.09 -23.29
C GLU A 72 -13.13 7.91 -23.90
#